data_92ba235ccf41227681166cc37f30ed09
#
_entry.id   92ba235ccf41227681166cc37f30ed09
#
_cell.length_a   1.000
_cell.length_b   1.000
_cell.length_c   1.000
_cell.angle_alpha   90.00
_cell.angle_beta   90.00
_cell.angle_gamma   90.00
#
_symmetry.space_group_name_H-M   'P 1'
#
loop_
_entity.id
_entity.type
_entity.pdbx_description
1 polymer ?
#
loop_
_entity_poly.entity_id
_entity_poly.type
_entity_poly.pdbx_seq_one_letter_code
_entity_poly.pdbx_strand_id
1 'polypeptide(L)'
;MPLLEVSNMTHYFGGLKAVSNYHLSLDPGEITGLIGPNGAGKTTIFNLITGIFKPMEGSIRYDGHNIVGQKPNQIASLGIARTFQEMRLWRHMSVLDHIKMARYSKFKYGLLGAVLDTPGRNREEEEATDLAMDYLKMFAVDQFADQLVVNLPYGAQRRVEMARAMATEPKILLLDEPTVGMTPDEMMAMIEVVRRAHERFHLAIFLIEHRLRVVHELCQHVQTLVFGEILVEGTPNEIQNNPKVIEAYIGEQEVE
;
A
#
# COMPACT_ATOMS: atom_id res chain seq x y z
N MET A 1 3.13 21.41 2.13
CA MET A 1 2.36 21.09 0.89
C MET A 1 2.19 19.60 0.85
N PRO A 2 0.97 19.07 0.75
CA PRO A 2 0.75 17.63 0.82
C PRO A 2 1.50 16.90 -0.31
N LEU A 3 1.98 15.70 0.00
CA LEU A 3 2.62 14.82 -0.97
C LEU A 3 1.61 14.21 -1.94
N LEU A 4 0.42 13.84 -1.42
CA LEU A 4 -0.72 13.40 -2.21
C LEU A 4 -1.95 14.23 -1.84
N GLU A 5 -2.58 14.84 -2.83
CA GLU A 5 -3.81 15.61 -2.68
C GLU A 5 -4.86 15.06 -3.64
N VAL A 6 -6.01 14.70 -3.09
CA VAL A 6 -7.21 14.28 -3.84
C VAL A 6 -8.30 15.30 -3.58
N SER A 7 -8.91 15.83 -4.62
CA SER A 7 -9.94 16.87 -4.51
C SER A 7 -11.16 16.53 -5.35
N ASN A 8 -12.33 16.47 -4.70
CA ASN A 8 -13.65 16.26 -5.31
C ASN A 8 -13.73 15.03 -6.22
N MET A 9 -12.99 13.98 -5.88
CA MET A 9 -12.87 12.77 -6.71
C MET A 9 -14.19 12.00 -6.71
N THR A 10 -14.74 11.78 -7.91
CA THR A 10 -16.02 11.07 -8.10
C THR A 10 -15.86 10.01 -9.19
N HIS A 11 -16.48 8.83 -8.97
CA HIS A 11 -16.48 7.73 -9.91
C HIS A 11 -17.75 6.91 -9.85
N TYR A 12 -18.24 6.50 -11.02
CA TYR A 12 -19.44 5.69 -11.19
C TYR A 12 -19.12 4.37 -11.88
N PHE A 13 -19.79 3.29 -11.49
CA PHE A 13 -19.87 2.04 -12.24
C PHE A 13 -21.29 1.90 -12.79
N GLY A 14 -21.48 2.19 -14.09
CA GLY A 14 -22.83 2.30 -14.66
C GLY A 14 -23.66 3.36 -13.93
N GLY A 15 -24.76 2.97 -13.31
CA GLY A 15 -25.61 3.86 -12.52
C GLY A 15 -25.23 3.98 -11.03
N LEU A 16 -24.28 3.17 -10.54
CA LEU A 16 -23.87 3.16 -9.16
C LEU A 16 -22.73 4.17 -8.92
N LYS A 17 -22.96 5.13 -8.02
CA LYS A 17 -21.94 6.07 -7.56
C LYS A 17 -21.06 5.41 -6.52
N ALA A 18 -19.91 4.91 -6.92
CA ALA A 18 -19.02 4.15 -6.05
C ALA A 18 -18.10 5.03 -5.18
N VAL A 19 -17.79 6.25 -5.64
CA VAL A 19 -17.06 7.28 -4.89
C VAL A 19 -17.68 8.63 -5.23
N SER A 20 -17.93 9.44 -4.23
CA SER A 20 -18.61 10.72 -4.33
C SER A 20 -17.84 11.81 -3.61
N ASN A 21 -17.41 12.81 -4.34
CA ASN A 21 -16.78 14.02 -3.81
C ASN A 21 -15.68 13.75 -2.76
N TYR A 22 -14.90 12.67 -2.97
CA TYR A 22 -13.87 12.25 -2.04
C TYR A 22 -12.68 13.22 -2.02
N HIS A 23 -12.16 13.49 -0.84
CA HIS A 23 -10.96 14.30 -0.65
C HIS A 23 -9.95 13.61 0.28
N LEU A 24 -8.67 13.86 0.06
CA LEU A 24 -7.55 13.39 0.88
C LEU A 24 -6.42 14.39 0.79
N SER A 25 -5.82 14.70 1.93
CA SER A 25 -4.54 15.38 2.02
C SER A 25 -3.61 14.50 2.83
N LEU A 26 -2.49 14.06 2.24
CA LEU A 26 -1.51 13.19 2.87
C LEU A 26 -0.14 13.86 2.81
N ASP A 27 0.38 14.22 3.97
CA ASP A 27 1.69 14.85 4.11
C ASP A 27 2.84 13.81 4.15
N PRO A 28 4.09 14.20 3.82
CA PRO A 28 5.24 13.33 4.02
C PRO A 28 5.35 12.86 5.48
N GLY A 29 5.55 11.56 5.69
CA GLY A 29 5.65 10.99 7.03
C GLY A 29 4.34 10.95 7.82
N GLU A 30 3.19 11.04 7.16
CA GLU A 30 1.87 10.86 7.76
C GLU A 30 1.32 9.47 7.47
N ILE A 31 0.60 8.88 8.43
CA ILE A 31 -0.18 7.65 8.25
C ILE A 31 -1.66 7.99 8.39
N THR A 32 -2.38 7.96 7.29
CA THR A 32 -3.83 8.14 7.26
C THR A 32 -4.54 6.81 7.02
N GLY A 33 -5.55 6.51 7.84
CA GLY A 33 -6.39 5.33 7.72
C GLY A 33 -7.67 5.61 6.94
N LEU A 34 -8.14 4.64 6.16
CA LEU A 34 -9.45 4.62 5.52
C LEU A 34 -10.20 3.38 5.99
N ILE A 35 -11.25 3.60 6.76
CA ILE A 35 -12.12 2.55 7.28
C ILE A 35 -13.52 2.66 6.69
N GLY A 36 -14.36 1.67 6.93
CA GLY A 36 -15.76 1.67 6.50
C GLY A 36 -16.24 0.27 6.15
N PRO A 37 -17.55 0.07 6.02
CA PRO A 37 -18.16 -1.23 5.71
C PRO A 37 -17.70 -1.79 4.36
N ASN A 38 -18.01 -3.08 4.13
CA ASN A 38 -17.75 -3.73 2.85
C ASN A 38 -18.56 -3.04 1.75
N GLY A 39 -17.97 -2.87 0.56
CA GLY A 39 -18.64 -2.14 -0.52
C GLY A 39 -18.69 -0.61 -0.36
N ALA A 40 -18.15 -0.02 0.70
CA ALA A 40 -18.14 1.43 0.88
C ALA A 40 -17.35 2.22 -0.18
N GLY A 41 -16.52 1.55 -1.02
CA GLY A 41 -15.74 2.21 -2.08
C GLY A 41 -14.25 2.34 -1.78
N LYS A 42 -13.74 1.81 -0.66
CA LYS A 42 -12.33 1.93 -0.23
C LYS A 42 -11.33 1.46 -1.30
N THR A 43 -11.49 0.24 -1.80
CA THR A 43 -10.62 -0.31 -2.87
C THR A 43 -10.76 0.47 -4.18
N THR A 44 -11.95 1.04 -4.45
CA THR A 44 -12.15 1.91 -5.62
C THR A 44 -11.30 3.18 -5.51
N ILE A 45 -11.21 3.80 -4.33
CA ILE A 45 -10.33 4.95 -4.08
C ILE A 45 -8.87 4.60 -4.38
N PHE A 46 -8.38 3.45 -3.88
CA PHE A 46 -7.03 2.98 -4.19
C PHE A 46 -6.81 2.74 -5.69
N ASN A 47 -7.80 2.17 -6.39
CA ASN A 47 -7.74 1.94 -7.83
C ASN A 47 -7.70 3.24 -8.63
N LEU A 48 -8.39 4.28 -8.16
CA LEU A 48 -8.36 5.62 -8.76
C LEU A 48 -7.01 6.30 -8.54
N ILE A 49 -6.47 6.27 -7.32
CA ILE A 49 -5.16 6.86 -6.99
C ILE A 49 -4.03 6.17 -7.79
N THR A 50 -4.12 4.85 -7.95
CA THR A 50 -3.08 4.06 -8.66
C THR A 50 -3.28 3.98 -10.18
N GLY A 51 -4.27 4.68 -10.74
CA GLY A 51 -4.51 4.76 -12.19
C GLY A 51 -5.07 3.49 -12.83
N ILE A 52 -5.56 2.52 -12.02
CA ILE A 52 -6.30 1.35 -12.50
C ILE A 52 -7.65 1.82 -13.08
N PHE A 53 -8.29 2.77 -12.39
CA PHE A 53 -9.45 3.50 -12.88
C PHE A 53 -9.11 4.98 -13.05
N LYS A 54 -9.81 5.64 -13.97
CA LYS A 54 -9.74 7.08 -14.13
C LYS A 54 -10.95 7.72 -13.43
N PRO A 55 -10.76 8.71 -12.54
CA PRO A 55 -11.89 9.44 -11.96
C PRO A 55 -12.68 10.16 -13.05
N MET A 56 -13.99 10.25 -12.90
CA MET A 56 -14.86 10.98 -13.83
C MET A 56 -14.86 12.48 -13.51
N GLU A 57 -14.72 12.82 -12.22
CA GLU A 57 -14.65 14.19 -11.74
C GLU A 57 -13.54 14.31 -10.70
N GLY A 58 -13.05 15.54 -10.48
CA GLY A 58 -12.04 15.85 -9.49
C GLY A 58 -10.61 15.74 -10.01
N SER A 59 -9.66 15.83 -9.08
CA SER A 59 -8.23 15.79 -9.39
C SER A 59 -7.47 14.96 -8.36
N ILE A 60 -6.34 14.39 -8.81
CA ILE A 60 -5.36 13.70 -7.98
C ILE A 60 -4.01 14.33 -8.27
N ARG A 61 -3.37 14.89 -7.26
CA ARG A 61 -2.06 15.53 -7.40
C ARG A 61 -1.04 14.81 -6.52
N TYR A 62 0.10 14.55 -7.09
CA TYR A 62 1.27 14.02 -6.40
C TYR A 62 2.41 15.03 -6.54
N ASP A 63 2.95 15.50 -5.41
CA ASP A 63 3.98 16.53 -5.35
C ASP A 63 3.61 17.76 -6.22
N GLY A 64 2.35 18.21 -6.11
CA GLY A 64 1.77 19.33 -6.86
C GLY A 64 1.38 19.04 -8.33
N HIS A 65 1.79 17.90 -8.90
CA HIS A 65 1.54 17.54 -10.29
C HIS A 65 0.29 16.66 -10.44
N ASN A 66 -0.59 16.99 -11.40
CA ASN A 66 -1.76 16.17 -11.68
C ASN A 66 -1.37 14.84 -12.31
N ILE A 67 -1.82 13.73 -11.70
CA ILE A 67 -1.55 12.35 -12.15
C ILE A 67 -2.79 11.64 -12.73
N VAL A 68 -3.93 12.32 -12.84
CA VAL A 68 -5.16 11.75 -13.42
C VAL A 68 -4.92 11.29 -14.85
N GLY A 69 -5.26 10.02 -15.13
CA GLY A 69 -5.11 9.41 -16.45
C GLY A 69 -3.71 8.86 -16.75
N GLN A 70 -2.76 8.98 -15.85
CA GLN A 70 -1.50 8.26 -15.95
C GLN A 70 -1.72 6.75 -15.73
N LYS A 71 -0.90 5.93 -16.42
CA LYS A 71 -0.95 4.47 -16.27
C LYS A 71 -0.35 4.03 -14.92
N PRO A 72 -0.75 2.86 -14.37
CA PRO A 72 -0.25 2.37 -13.09
C PRO A 72 1.30 2.30 -13.00
N ASN A 73 1.97 1.89 -14.07
CA ASN A 73 3.43 1.84 -14.10
C ASN A 73 4.08 3.25 -14.02
N GLN A 74 3.46 4.26 -14.62
CA GLN A 74 3.93 5.64 -14.52
C GLN A 74 3.77 6.17 -13.09
N ILE A 75 2.61 5.93 -12.48
CA ILE A 75 2.34 6.30 -11.08
C ILE A 75 3.30 5.59 -10.11
N ALA A 76 3.57 4.31 -10.32
CA ALA A 76 4.56 3.57 -9.54
C ALA A 76 5.97 4.19 -9.69
N SER A 77 6.36 4.61 -10.90
CA SER A 77 7.65 5.27 -11.15
C SER A 77 7.79 6.63 -10.48
N LEU A 78 6.68 7.30 -10.14
CA LEU A 78 6.70 8.54 -9.36
C LEU A 78 7.03 8.31 -7.88
N GLY A 79 6.90 7.06 -7.40
CA GLY A 79 7.16 6.70 -6.00
C GLY A 79 5.90 6.39 -5.20
N ILE A 80 4.81 5.98 -5.85
CA ILE A 80 3.60 5.46 -5.18
C ILE A 80 3.60 3.94 -5.33
N ALA A 81 3.85 3.20 -4.25
CA ALA A 81 3.74 1.75 -4.21
C ALA A 81 2.43 1.31 -3.56
N ARG A 82 1.94 0.13 -3.93
CA ARG A 82 0.73 -0.48 -3.35
C ARG A 82 0.94 -1.95 -3.09
N THR A 83 0.47 -2.43 -1.92
CA THR A 83 0.15 -3.83 -1.70
C THR A 83 -1.29 -4.10 -2.10
N PHE A 84 -1.63 -5.35 -2.37
CA PHE A 84 -2.98 -5.74 -2.78
C PHE A 84 -3.60 -6.65 -1.73
N GLN A 85 -4.93 -6.64 -1.63
CA GLN A 85 -5.65 -7.54 -0.75
C GLN A 85 -5.33 -9.01 -1.08
N GLU A 86 -5.35 -9.38 -2.36
CA GLU A 86 -4.81 -10.65 -2.84
C GLU A 86 -3.31 -10.53 -3.10
N MET A 87 -2.52 -11.43 -2.51
CA MET A 87 -1.07 -11.44 -2.69
C MET A 87 -0.69 -11.69 -4.15
N ARG A 88 0.09 -10.77 -4.72
CA ARG A 88 0.58 -10.86 -6.10
C ARG A 88 2.05 -11.27 -6.13
N LEU A 89 2.35 -12.43 -5.54
CA LEU A 89 3.68 -13.00 -5.54
C LEU A 89 3.77 -14.15 -6.56
N TRP A 90 4.91 -14.25 -7.24
CA TRP A 90 5.17 -15.35 -8.18
C TRP A 90 5.51 -16.63 -7.41
N ARG A 91 4.64 -17.61 -7.45
CA ARG A 91 4.70 -18.81 -6.61
C ARG A 91 6.00 -19.60 -6.73
N HIS A 92 6.64 -19.58 -7.90
CA HIS A 92 7.85 -20.36 -8.23
C HIS A 92 9.12 -19.50 -8.29
N MET A 93 9.11 -18.35 -7.64
CA MET A 93 10.26 -17.47 -7.52
C MET A 93 10.73 -17.46 -6.07
N SER A 94 12.06 -17.36 -5.86
CA SER A 94 12.62 -17.23 -4.51
C SER A 94 12.22 -15.89 -3.87
N VAL A 95 12.28 -15.83 -2.55
CA VAL A 95 12.03 -14.59 -1.80
C VAL A 95 13.01 -13.50 -2.22
N LEU A 96 14.29 -13.82 -2.33
CA LEU A 96 15.32 -12.88 -2.74
C LEU A 96 15.07 -12.34 -4.16
N ASP A 97 14.72 -13.21 -5.10
CA ASP A 97 14.45 -12.79 -6.48
C ASP A 97 13.25 -11.87 -6.61
N HIS A 98 12.22 -12.02 -5.74
CA HIS A 98 11.09 -11.09 -5.69
C HIS A 98 11.54 -9.67 -5.39
N ILE A 99 12.45 -9.50 -4.43
CA ILE A 99 12.95 -8.18 -4.03
C ILE A 99 13.87 -7.62 -5.12
N LYS A 100 14.77 -8.43 -5.64
CA LYS A 100 15.66 -8.04 -6.76
C LYS A 100 14.83 -7.60 -7.98
N MET A 101 13.79 -8.36 -8.35
CA MET A 101 12.94 -8.03 -9.50
C MET A 101 12.24 -6.66 -9.34
N ALA A 102 11.84 -6.27 -8.14
CA ALA A 102 11.25 -4.96 -7.90
C ALA A 102 12.23 -3.81 -8.21
N ARG A 103 13.53 -4.08 -8.18
CA ARG A 103 14.59 -3.10 -8.47
C ARG A 103 15.04 -3.07 -9.92
N TYR A 104 14.60 -4.00 -10.77
CA TYR A 104 15.05 -4.04 -12.17
C TYR A 104 14.84 -2.73 -12.94
N SER A 105 13.81 -1.96 -12.61
CA SER A 105 13.58 -0.65 -13.22
C SER A 105 14.66 0.39 -12.90
N LYS A 106 15.52 0.14 -11.91
CA LYS A 106 16.61 1.02 -11.45
C LYS A 106 17.99 0.61 -11.99
N PHE A 107 18.11 -0.57 -12.62
CA PHE A 107 19.35 -1.02 -13.21
C PHE A 107 19.73 -0.17 -14.43
N LYS A 108 21.02 0.12 -14.54
CA LYS A 108 21.57 0.96 -15.61
C LYS A 108 22.11 0.17 -16.79
N TYR A 109 22.38 -1.14 -16.61
CA TYR A 109 22.83 -1.96 -17.72
C TYR A 109 21.70 -2.21 -18.73
N GLY A 110 21.98 -1.94 -20.02
CA GLY A 110 21.03 -2.19 -21.10
C GLY A 110 20.99 -3.68 -21.51
N LEU A 111 20.15 -4.00 -22.51
CA LEU A 111 20.00 -5.37 -23.06
C LEU A 111 21.32 -6.08 -23.38
N LEU A 112 22.30 -5.35 -23.92
CA LEU A 112 23.64 -5.92 -24.20
C LEU A 112 24.39 -6.28 -22.91
N GLY A 113 24.30 -5.45 -21.87
CA GLY A 113 24.87 -5.74 -20.56
C GLY A 113 24.19 -6.91 -19.84
N ALA A 114 22.90 -7.14 -20.10
CA ALA A 114 22.18 -8.27 -19.53
C ALA A 114 22.63 -9.63 -20.10
N VAL A 115 23.09 -9.66 -21.37
CA VAL A 115 23.53 -10.88 -22.06
C VAL A 115 25.04 -11.14 -21.86
N LEU A 116 25.81 -10.06 -21.77
CA LEU A 116 27.27 -10.16 -21.58
C LEU A 116 27.62 -10.11 -20.09
N ASP A 117 28.42 -11.05 -19.65
CA ASP A 117 28.92 -11.14 -18.27
C ASP A 117 29.99 -10.07 -18.02
N THR A 118 29.55 -8.83 -17.86
CA THR A 118 30.47 -7.68 -17.69
C THR A 118 30.73 -7.43 -16.20
N PRO A 119 31.95 -6.97 -15.82
CA PRO A 119 32.23 -6.59 -14.43
C PRO A 119 31.26 -5.55 -13.85
N GLY A 120 30.73 -4.64 -14.69
CA GLY A 120 29.75 -3.65 -14.28
C GLY A 120 28.41 -4.27 -13.91
N ARG A 121 27.92 -5.25 -14.69
CA ARG A 121 26.71 -6.01 -14.37
C ARG A 121 26.87 -6.77 -13.06
N ASN A 122 27.99 -7.50 -12.89
CA ASN A 122 28.20 -8.33 -11.70
C ASN A 122 28.18 -7.47 -10.43
N ARG A 123 28.79 -6.28 -10.48
CA ARG A 123 28.75 -5.32 -9.38
C ARG A 123 27.32 -4.81 -9.10
N GLU A 124 26.55 -4.44 -10.12
CA GLU A 124 25.15 -4.01 -9.95
C GLU A 124 24.26 -5.14 -9.39
N GLU A 125 24.51 -6.39 -9.79
CA GLU A 125 23.80 -7.57 -9.26
C GLU A 125 24.16 -7.86 -7.80
N GLU A 126 25.43 -7.70 -7.40
CA GLU A 126 25.86 -7.81 -6.01
C GLU A 126 25.24 -6.70 -5.16
N GLU A 127 25.32 -5.45 -5.58
CA GLU A 127 24.69 -4.30 -4.90
C GLU A 127 23.17 -4.51 -4.76
N ALA A 128 22.50 -5.04 -5.79
CA ALA A 128 21.07 -5.35 -5.73
C ALA A 128 20.76 -6.50 -4.77
N THR A 129 21.64 -7.48 -4.66
CA THR A 129 21.49 -8.60 -3.73
C THR A 129 21.63 -8.12 -2.28
N ASP A 130 22.65 -7.31 -1.99
CA ASP A 130 22.89 -6.75 -0.66
C ASP A 130 21.70 -5.87 -0.21
N LEU A 131 21.24 -4.99 -1.09
CA LEU A 131 20.06 -4.16 -0.82
C LEU A 131 18.79 -5.00 -0.63
N ALA A 132 18.60 -6.05 -1.43
CA ALA A 132 17.48 -6.96 -1.28
C ALA A 132 17.52 -7.66 0.08
N MET A 133 18.69 -8.14 0.51
CA MET A 133 18.89 -8.76 1.83
C MET A 133 18.61 -7.77 2.97
N ASP A 134 18.96 -6.49 2.82
CA ASP A 134 18.64 -5.46 3.82
C ASP A 134 17.13 -5.24 3.96
N TYR A 135 16.38 -5.23 2.85
CA TYR A 135 14.92 -5.20 2.92
C TYR A 135 14.37 -6.48 3.57
N LEU A 136 14.88 -7.67 3.22
CA LEU A 136 14.43 -8.92 3.83
C LEU A 136 14.66 -8.95 5.35
N LYS A 137 15.83 -8.48 5.82
CA LYS A 137 16.12 -8.35 7.26
C LYS A 137 15.16 -7.38 7.94
N MET A 138 14.89 -6.21 7.32
CA MET A 138 13.96 -5.24 7.88
C MET A 138 12.57 -5.85 8.10
N PHE A 139 12.11 -6.67 7.15
CA PHE A 139 10.82 -7.34 7.20
C PHE A 139 10.87 -8.69 7.92
N ALA A 140 12.00 -9.08 8.53
CA ALA A 140 12.22 -10.32 9.27
C ALA A 140 11.82 -11.56 8.45
N VAL A 141 12.29 -11.62 7.19
CA VAL A 141 12.08 -12.73 6.25
C VAL A 141 13.37 -13.15 5.53
N ASP A 142 14.53 -12.65 5.95
CA ASP A 142 15.85 -12.96 5.41
C ASP A 142 16.21 -14.44 5.53
N GLN A 143 15.75 -15.13 6.58
CA GLN A 143 15.93 -16.58 6.74
C GLN A 143 15.23 -17.41 5.65
N PHE A 144 14.34 -16.80 4.87
CA PHE A 144 13.63 -17.44 3.77
C PHE A 144 14.16 -17.03 2.39
N ALA A 145 15.29 -16.30 2.31
CA ALA A 145 15.78 -15.68 1.07
C ALA A 145 15.81 -16.63 -0.13
N ASP A 146 16.32 -17.84 0.06
CA ASP A 146 16.48 -18.86 -1.01
C ASP A 146 15.25 -19.77 -1.18
N GLN A 147 14.21 -19.58 -0.35
CA GLN A 147 13.01 -20.41 -0.44
C GLN A 147 12.02 -19.86 -1.47
N LEU A 148 11.27 -20.77 -2.09
CA LEU A 148 10.14 -20.37 -2.93
C LEU A 148 9.03 -19.79 -2.06
N VAL A 149 8.44 -18.68 -2.49
CA VAL A 149 7.40 -17.98 -1.72
C VAL A 149 6.21 -18.86 -1.35
N VAL A 150 5.86 -19.80 -2.22
CA VAL A 150 4.73 -20.74 -1.97
C VAL A 150 4.92 -21.60 -0.72
N ASN A 151 6.17 -21.80 -0.29
CA ASN A 151 6.49 -22.64 0.88
C ASN A 151 6.49 -21.86 2.22
N LEU A 152 6.29 -20.54 2.18
CA LEU A 152 6.30 -19.71 3.38
C LEU A 152 4.95 -19.73 4.09
N PRO A 153 4.93 -19.56 5.43
CA PRO A 153 3.71 -19.22 6.16
C PRO A 153 3.08 -17.92 5.62
N TYR A 154 1.76 -17.82 5.74
CA TYR A 154 1.00 -16.68 5.20
C TYR A 154 1.53 -15.32 5.65
N GLY A 155 1.78 -15.13 6.96
CA GLY A 155 2.32 -13.89 7.49
C GLY A 155 3.72 -13.53 6.95
N ALA A 156 4.55 -14.55 6.64
CA ALA A 156 5.84 -14.32 6.00
C ALA A 156 5.66 -13.90 4.53
N GLN A 157 4.74 -14.51 3.79
CA GLN A 157 4.42 -14.09 2.41
C GLN A 157 3.97 -12.62 2.35
N ARG A 158 3.11 -12.18 3.28
CA ARG A 158 2.69 -10.76 3.39
C ARG A 158 3.87 -9.83 3.65
N ARG A 159 4.81 -10.22 4.52
CA ARG A 159 6.02 -9.43 4.77
C ARG A 159 6.95 -9.37 3.55
N VAL A 160 7.04 -10.44 2.76
CA VAL A 160 7.76 -10.44 1.46
C VAL A 160 7.08 -9.49 0.47
N GLU A 161 5.76 -9.47 0.40
CA GLU A 161 5.02 -8.52 -0.45
C GLU A 161 5.33 -7.07 -0.10
N MET A 162 5.35 -6.75 1.21
CA MET A 162 5.73 -5.42 1.68
C MET A 162 7.20 -5.10 1.39
N ALA A 163 8.12 -6.03 1.65
CA ALA A 163 9.53 -5.86 1.32
C ALA A 163 9.73 -5.57 -0.18
N ARG A 164 8.99 -6.26 -1.04
CA ARG A 164 8.98 -6.03 -2.48
C ARG A 164 8.45 -4.62 -2.83
N ALA A 165 7.36 -4.17 -2.21
CA ALA A 165 6.85 -2.83 -2.42
C ALA A 165 7.88 -1.78 -1.98
N MET A 166 8.52 -1.98 -0.83
CA MET A 166 9.55 -1.08 -0.31
C MET A 166 10.83 -1.06 -1.14
N ALA A 167 11.19 -2.16 -1.80
CA ALA A 167 12.36 -2.22 -2.68
C ALA A 167 12.24 -1.31 -3.92
N THR A 168 11.05 -0.82 -4.25
CA THR A 168 10.86 0.24 -5.26
C THR A 168 11.25 1.63 -4.74
N GLU A 169 11.57 1.77 -3.44
CA GLU A 169 11.89 3.02 -2.75
C GLU A 169 10.77 4.07 -2.90
N PRO A 170 9.56 3.73 -2.47
CA PRO A 170 8.44 4.63 -2.62
C PRO A 170 8.52 5.80 -1.62
N LYS A 171 7.86 6.91 -1.94
CA LYS A 171 7.55 8.00 -1.00
C LYS A 171 6.17 7.81 -0.37
N ILE A 172 5.25 7.14 -1.08
CA ILE A 172 3.91 6.79 -0.58
C ILE A 172 3.73 5.28 -0.68
N LEU A 173 3.24 4.68 0.40
CA LEU A 173 2.86 3.28 0.45
C LEU A 173 1.35 3.15 0.71
N LEU A 174 0.64 2.56 -0.24
CA LEU A 174 -0.78 2.24 -0.13
C LEU A 174 -0.90 0.80 0.39
N LEU A 175 -1.43 0.63 1.59
CA LEU A 175 -1.62 -0.67 2.24
C LEU A 175 -3.09 -1.07 2.20
N ASP A 176 -3.39 -2.16 1.50
CA ASP A 176 -4.75 -2.68 1.34
C ASP A 176 -4.94 -3.91 2.24
N GLU A 177 -5.51 -3.70 3.42
CA GLU A 177 -5.80 -4.71 4.45
C GLU A 177 -4.58 -5.61 4.78
N PRO A 178 -3.45 -5.03 5.19
CA PRO A 178 -2.19 -5.77 5.35
C PRO A 178 -2.24 -6.84 6.42
N THR A 179 -3.21 -6.80 7.35
CA THR A 179 -3.31 -7.73 8.49
C THR A 179 -4.42 -8.78 8.35
N VAL A 180 -5.16 -8.79 7.25
CA VAL A 180 -6.21 -9.79 6.99
C VAL A 180 -5.64 -11.20 7.00
N GLY A 181 -6.35 -12.15 7.68
CA GLY A 181 -5.96 -13.55 7.78
C GLY A 181 -4.83 -13.83 8.80
N MET A 182 -4.31 -12.82 9.49
CA MET A 182 -3.25 -12.97 10.49
C MET A 182 -3.80 -13.28 11.88
N THR A 183 -3.05 -14.09 12.63
CA THR A 183 -3.21 -14.24 14.07
C THR A 183 -2.89 -12.92 14.80
N PRO A 184 -3.31 -12.76 16.07
CA PRO A 184 -2.97 -11.55 16.84
C PRO A 184 -1.47 -11.27 16.92
N ASP A 185 -0.64 -12.29 17.07
CA ASP A 185 0.81 -12.14 17.17
C ASP A 185 1.44 -11.73 15.83
N GLU A 186 1.00 -12.34 14.73
CA GLU A 186 1.42 -11.96 13.38
C GLU A 186 1.00 -10.53 13.03
N MET A 187 -0.20 -10.12 13.44
CA MET A 187 -0.68 -8.76 13.29
C MET A 187 0.20 -7.75 14.03
N MET A 188 0.57 -8.03 15.29
CA MET A 188 1.46 -7.15 16.05
C MET A 188 2.85 -7.07 15.42
N ALA A 189 3.38 -8.20 14.94
CA ALA A 189 4.65 -8.22 14.21
C ALA A 189 4.57 -7.40 12.91
N MET A 190 3.43 -7.42 12.19
CA MET A 190 3.21 -6.62 10.99
C MET A 190 3.14 -5.13 11.31
N ILE A 191 2.41 -4.73 12.36
CA ILE A 191 2.34 -3.33 12.83
C ILE A 191 3.75 -2.79 13.10
N GLU A 192 4.57 -3.56 13.82
CA GLU A 192 5.94 -3.17 14.15
C GLU A 192 6.82 -3.00 12.91
N VAL A 193 6.68 -3.89 11.93
CA VAL A 193 7.40 -3.80 10.65
C VAL A 193 6.98 -2.56 9.87
N VAL A 194 5.67 -2.25 9.80
CA VAL A 194 5.16 -1.04 9.15
C VAL A 194 5.70 0.22 9.82
N ARG A 195 5.67 0.26 11.17
CA ARG A 195 6.19 1.39 11.96
C ARG A 195 7.68 1.64 11.69
N ARG A 196 8.52 0.58 11.72
CA ARG A 196 9.95 0.69 11.41
C ARG A 196 10.21 1.18 9.99
N ALA A 197 9.46 0.69 9.00
CA ALA A 197 9.59 1.15 7.62
C ALA A 197 9.19 2.63 7.50
N HIS A 198 8.09 3.03 8.12
CA HIS A 198 7.63 4.41 8.17
C HIS A 198 8.67 5.34 8.79
N GLU A 199 9.19 5.01 9.98
CA GLU A 199 10.21 5.81 10.68
C GLU A 199 11.51 5.91 9.89
N ARG A 200 12.01 4.78 9.35
CA ARG A 200 13.30 4.74 8.65
C ARG A 200 13.29 5.53 7.34
N PHE A 201 12.19 5.49 6.58
CA PHE A 201 12.10 6.08 5.24
C PHE A 201 11.24 7.35 5.20
N HIS A 202 10.69 7.77 6.34
CA HIS A 202 9.76 8.91 6.41
C HIS A 202 8.62 8.80 5.40
N LEU A 203 8.05 7.59 5.33
CA LEU A 203 7.01 7.25 4.37
C LEU A 203 5.69 7.97 4.68
N ALA A 204 5.02 8.46 3.65
CA ALA A 204 3.58 8.69 3.75
C ALA A 204 2.86 7.35 3.54
N ILE A 205 1.93 6.98 4.40
CA ILE A 205 1.17 5.72 4.30
C ILE A 205 -0.32 6.02 4.25
N PHE A 206 -1.00 5.45 3.26
CA PHE A 206 -2.45 5.43 3.20
C PHE A 206 -2.92 3.99 3.37
N LEU A 207 -3.66 3.72 4.46
CA LEU A 207 -3.96 2.39 4.95
C LEU A 207 -5.47 2.12 4.88
N ILE A 208 -5.90 1.07 4.17
CA ILE A 208 -7.23 0.48 4.33
C ILE A 208 -7.16 -0.62 5.37
N GLU A 209 -8.01 -0.55 6.40
CA GLU A 209 -8.10 -1.58 7.45
C GLU A 209 -9.50 -1.66 8.05
N HIS A 210 -9.84 -2.84 8.59
CA HIS A 210 -11.08 -3.08 9.34
C HIS A 210 -10.82 -3.24 10.84
N ARG A 211 -9.59 -3.58 11.21
CA ARG A 211 -9.20 -3.83 12.60
C ARG A 211 -8.85 -2.51 13.27
N LEU A 212 -9.74 -1.99 14.12
CA LEU A 212 -9.53 -0.73 14.83
C LEU A 212 -8.22 -0.69 15.60
N ARG A 213 -7.74 -1.84 16.10
CA ARG A 213 -6.45 -1.94 16.80
C ARG A 213 -5.28 -1.53 15.89
N VAL A 214 -5.25 -1.99 14.63
CA VAL A 214 -4.21 -1.61 13.65
C VAL A 214 -4.27 -0.11 13.35
N VAL A 215 -5.49 0.40 13.17
CA VAL A 215 -5.73 1.82 12.93
C VAL A 215 -5.23 2.67 14.11
N HIS A 216 -5.51 2.26 15.33
CA HIS A 216 -5.05 2.93 16.55
C HIS A 216 -3.53 2.94 16.72
N GLU A 217 -2.87 1.83 16.37
CA GLU A 217 -1.44 1.67 16.53
C GLU A 217 -0.61 2.41 15.47
N LEU A 218 -1.18 2.65 14.29
CA LEU A 218 -0.45 3.21 13.16
C LEU A 218 -0.89 4.61 12.75
N CYS A 219 -2.20 4.89 12.73
CA CYS A 219 -2.72 6.09 12.07
C CYS A 219 -2.72 7.31 12.99
N GLN A 220 -2.37 8.47 12.44
CA GLN A 220 -2.58 9.78 13.06
C GLN A 220 -3.96 10.35 12.72
N HIS A 221 -4.44 10.09 11.51
CA HIS A 221 -5.73 10.54 10.99
C HIS A 221 -6.49 9.37 10.38
N VAL A 222 -7.82 9.40 10.44
CA VAL A 222 -8.69 8.34 9.94
C VAL A 222 -9.90 8.96 9.26
N GLN A 223 -10.23 8.44 8.08
CA GLN A 223 -11.48 8.74 7.37
C GLN A 223 -12.39 7.51 7.40
N THR A 224 -13.67 7.71 7.73
CA THR A 224 -14.70 6.67 7.65
C THR A 224 -15.49 6.86 6.37
N LEU A 225 -15.47 5.89 5.49
CA LEU A 225 -16.17 5.89 4.21
C LEU A 225 -17.46 5.06 4.31
N VAL A 226 -18.57 5.63 3.84
CA VAL A 226 -19.88 4.95 3.76
C VAL A 226 -20.53 5.33 2.43
N PHE A 227 -20.96 4.34 1.65
CA PHE A 227 -21.58 4.55 0.33
C PHE A 227 -20.82 5.52 -0.59
N GLY A 228 -19.49 5.45 -0.57
CA GLY A 228 -18.61 6.27 -1.42
C GLY A 228 -18.35 7.69 -0.90
N GLU A 229 -18.89 8.07 0.25
CA GLU A 229 -18.74 9.40 0.85
C GLU A 229 -18.03 9.33 2.21
N ILE A 230 -17.27 10.36 2.56
CA ILE A 230 -16.67 10.48 3.89
C ILE A 230 -17.80 10.83 4.88
N LEU A 231 -18.06 9.92 5.82
CA LEU A 231 -19.04 10.10 6.89
C LEU A 231 -18.48 10.98 8.01
N VAL A 232 -17.27 10.65 8.46
CA VAL A 232 -16.55 11.33 9.55
C VAL A 232 -15.05 11.16 9.32
N GLU A 233 -14.28 12.17 9.72
CA GLU A 233 -12.82 12.09 9.78
C GLU A 233 -12.30 12.69 11.10
N GLY A 234 -11.14 12.21 11.56
CA GLY A 234 -10.53 12.64 12.82
C GLY A 234 -9.45 11.69 13.30
N THR A 235 -9.08 11.81 14.55
CA THR A 235 -8.13 10.88 15.20
C THR A 235 -8.77 9.50 15.40
N PRO A 236 -7.97 8.41 15.52
CA PRO A 236 -8.51 7.07 15.82
C PRO A 236 -9.46 7.04 17.02
N ASN A 237 -9.14 7.79 18.09
CA ASN A 237 -9.97 7.87 19.30
C ASN A 237 -11.34 8.54 19.03
N GLU A 238 -11.37 9.62 18.25
CA GLU A 238 -12.61 10.30 17.89
C GLU A 238 -13.50 9.41 17.03
N ILE A 239 -12.90 8.71 16.06
CA ILE A 239 -13.60 7.80 15.15
C ILE A 239 -14.21 6.62 15.91
N GLN A 240 -13.44 5.96 16.79
CA GLN A 240 -13.92 4.80 17.55
C GLN A 240 -15.13 5.11 18.42
N ASN A 241 -15.21 6.33 18.97
CA ASN A 241 -16.27 6.74 19.88
C ASN A 241 -17.42 7.50 19.17
N ASN A 242 -17.37 7.63 17.85
CA ASN A 242 -18.37 8.38 17.10
C ASN A 242 -19.63 7.54 16.87
N PRO A 243 -20.83 8.01 17.35
CA PRO A 243 -22.08 7.26 17.20
C PRO A 243 -22.43 6.91 15.74
N LYS A 244 -22.16 7.81 14.79
CA LYS A 244 -22.45 7.57 13.37
C LYS A 244 -21.59 6.45 12.80
N VAL A 245 -20.32 6.35 13.25
CA VAL A 245 -19.40 5.27 12.84
C VAL A 245 -19.90 3.94 13.39
N ILE A 246 -20.26 3.90 14.68
CA ILE A 246 -20.80 2.69 15.34
C ILE A 246 -22.06 2.22 14.61
N GLU A 247 -23.00 3.12 14.32
CA GLU A 247 -24.24 2.83 13.59
C GLU A 247 -23.96 2.24 12.19
N ALA A 248 -23.00 2.81 11.45
CA ALA A 248 -22.64 2.34 10.11
C ALA A 248 -22.10 0.89 10.10
N TYR A 249 -21.45 0.46 11.19
CA TYR A 249 -20.95 -0.92 11.32
C TYR A 249 -21.99 -1.90 11.90
N ILE A 250 -22.91 -1.43 12.77
CA ILE A 250 -23.99 -2.29 13.31
C ILE A 250 -25.02 -2.61 12.23
N GLY A 251 -25.36 -1.64 11.37
CA GLY A 251 -26.30 -1.85 10.28
C GLY A 251 -25.84 -2.88 9.24
N GLU A 252 -24.54 -3.19 9.16
CA GLU A 252 -24.00 -4.25 8.29
C GLU A 252 -24.28 -5.68 8.87
N GLN A 253 -24.34 -5.84 10.19
CA GLN A 253 -24.60 -7.13 10.85
C GLN A 253 -26.07 -7.56 10.80
N GLU A 254 -26.99 -6.65 10.49
CA GLU A 254 -28.43 -6.97 10.38
C GLU A 254 -28.86 -7.38 8.96
N VAL A 255 -27.95 -7.33 7.97
CA VAL A 255 -28.25 -7.56 6.53
C VAL A 255 -27.63 -8.86 6.01
N GLU A 256 -26.80 -9.57 6.81
CA GLU A 256 -26.31 -10.93 6.52
C GLU A 256 -27.24 -11.99 7.19
#